data_daddab4ac7e2a2a4e18ebf50eb2a7df0
#
_entry.id   daddab4ac7e2a2a4e18ebf50eb2a7df0
#
_cell.length_a   1.000
_cell.length_b   1.000
_cell.length_c   1.000
_cell.angle_alpha   90.00
_cell.angle_beta   90.00
_cell.angle_gamma   90.00
#
_symmetry.space_group_name_H-M   'P 1'
#
loop_
_entity.id
_entity.type
_entity.pdbx_description
1 polymer ?
#
loop_
_entity_poly.entity_id
_entity_poly.type
_entity_poly.pdbx_seq_one_letter_code
_entity_poly.pdbx_strand_id
1 'polypeptide(L)'
;LFLQKGGLFVDLIIKNGTIVTEKEMFKADIAVKDQKIAAIGADLSDVKADKVVDATGKLVLPGAIDAHTHLAFPFGGTVSSDDFFAGTRAAACGGTTMVFDYSGQKKGESFLETVKRREAEALEDGPAVDFAIHVGITDLSMLDTMQEAVDYGVSSFKVYMVYDFGVKDGDFYQVLQKSKECGSLVCVHAENNEVLTTLINQFVAEGKLSPWYHYASRPEFVAGEAARRAIT
;
A
#
# COMPACT_ATOMS: atom_id res chain seq x y z
N LEU A 1 12.65 -6.79 -30.41
CA LEU A 1 13.64 -7.74 -29.85
C LEU A 1 13.90 -8.81 -30.90
N PHE A 2 15.14 -8.96 -31.39
CA PHE A 2 15.49 -10.02 -32.34
C PHE A 2 15.57 -11.35 -31.58
N LEU A 3 14.62 -12.26 -31.84
CA LEU A 3 14.67 -13.63 -31.37
C LEU A 3 15.82 -14.36 -32.09
N GLN A 4 16.86 -14.73 -31.36
CA GLN A 4 17.86 -15.67 -31.88
C GLN A 4 17.20 -17.03 -32.19
N LYS A 5 17.60 -17.68 -33.28
CA LYS A 5 17.18 -19.03 -33.70
C LYS A 5 17.66 -20.10 -32.69
N GLY A 6 16.89 -20.26 -31.65
CA GLY A 6 16.93 -21.32 -30.66
C GLY A 6 15.72 -21.06 -29.80
N GLY A 7 14.69 -21.90 -29.91
CA GLY A 7 13.34 -21.61 -29.38
C GLY A 7 13.39 -21.09 -27.95
N LEU A 8 12.81 -19.93 -27.72
CA LEU A 8 12.68 -19.34 -26.39
C LEU A 8 11.89 -20.32 -25.51
N PHE A 9 12.49 -20.80 -24.43
CA PHE A 9 11.82 -21.59 -23.42
C PHE A 9 11.49 -20.69 -22.22
N VAL A 10 10.20 -20.60 -21.88
CA VAL A 10 9.70 -19.71 -20.86
C VAL A 10 8.95 -20.50 -19.77
N ASP A 11 8.68 -19.86 -18.63
CA ASP A 11 8.04 -20.52 -17.52
C ASP A 11 6.52 -20.61 -17.71
N LEU A 12 5.94 -19.57 -18.32
CA LEU A 12 4.50 -19.47 -18.52
C LEU A 12 4.20 -18.73 -19.83
N ILE A 13 3.17 -19.23 -20.55
CA ILE A 13 2.51 -18.45 -21.60
C ILE A 13 1.02 -18.31 -21.27
N ILE A 14 0.50 -17.08 -21.38
CA ILE A 14 -0.92 -16.76 -21.34
C ILE A 14 -1.35 -16.52 -22.80
N LYS A 15 -2.30 -17.32 -23.31
CA LYS A 15 -2.74 -17.31 -24.72
C LYS A 15 -4.15 -16.80 -24.90
N ASN A 16 -4.43 -16.25 -26.06
CA ASN A 16 -5.77 -15.91 -26.56
C ASN A 16 -6.51 -14.85 -25.72
N GLY A 17 -5.84 -14.17 -24.80
CA GLY A 17 -6.45 -13.17 -23.94
C GLY A 17 -6.67 -11.83 -24.63
N THR A 18 -7.54 -11.01 -24.06
CA THR A 18 -7.60 -9.58 -24.37
C THR A 18 -6.81 -8.83 -23.31
N ILE A 19 -5.64 -8.34 -23.66
CA ILE A 19 -4.78 -7.56 -22.76
C ILE A 19 -5.40 -6.18 -22.58
N VAL A 20 -5.45 -5.72 -21.32
CA VAL A 20 -5.95 -4.39 -20.95
C VAL A 20 -4.82 -3.62 -20.28
N THR A 21 -4.48 -2.48 -20.86
CA THR A 21 -3.53 -1.51 -20.30
C THR A 21 -4.25 -0.21 -19.95
N GLU A 22 -3.53 0.74 -19.38
CA GLU A 22 -4.08 2.08 -19.10
C GLU A 22 -4.44 2.88 -20.39
N LYS A 23 -4.03 2.43 -21.57
CA LYS A 23 -4.22 3.13 -22.84
C LYS A 23 -5.12 2.40 -23.82
N GLU A 24 -5.07 1.08 -23.84
CA GLU A 24 -5.69 0.31 -24.93
C GLU A 24 -6.07 -1.10 -24.48
N MET A 25 -6.89 -1.73 -25.31
CA MET A 25 -7.26 -3.15 -25.22
C MET A 25 -6.96 -3.82 -26.55
N PHE A 26 -6.21 -4.94 -26.51
CA PHE A 26 -5.84 -5.68 -27.72
C PHE A 26 -5.68 -7.17 -27.43
N LYS A 27 -5.82 -8.01 -28.48
CA LYS A 27 -5.58 -9.46 -28.36
C LYS A 27 -4.10 -9.75 -28.57
N ALA A 28 -3.51 -10.45 -27.61
CA ALA A 28 -2.14 -10.94 -27.72
C ALA A 28 -1.87 -12.06 -26.71
N ASP A 29 -0.78 -12.78 -26.92
CA ASP A 29 -0.20 -13.73 -25.99
C ASP A 29 0.87 -13.05 -25.14
N ILE A 30 1.08 -13.53 -23.90
CA ILE A 30 2.13 -13.06 -23.00
C ILE A 30 3.03 -14.23 -22.63
N ALA A 31 4.35 -14.08 -22.83
CA ALA A 31 5.36 -15.00 -22.33
C ALA A 31 6.02 -14.43 -21.08
N VAL A 32 6.13 -15.28 -20.04
CA VAL A 32 6.76 -14.94 -18.76
C VAL A 32 7.97 -15.81 -18.53
N LYS A 33 9.09 -15.21 -18.20
CA LYS A 33 10.35 -15.86 -17.84
C LYS A 33 10.94 -15.20 -16.60
N ASP A 34 11.37 -16.00 -15.63
CA ASP A 34 12.00 -15.53 -14.40
C ASP A 34 11.14 -14.44 -13.71
N GLN A 35 9.82 -14.70 -13.58
CA GLN A 35 8.81 -13.82 -12.98
C GLN A 35 8.62 -12.47 -13.69
N LYS A 36 9.13 -12.30 -14.91
CA LYS A 36 9.00 -11.06 -15.70
C LYS A 36 8.33 -11.34 -17.04
N ILE A 37 7.61 -10.35 -17.56
CA ILE A 37 7.09 -10.40 -18.92
C ILE A 37 8.27 -10.35 -19.88
N ALA A 38 8.53 -11.47 -20.58
CA ALA A 38 9.62 -11.62 -21.53
C ALA A 38 9.21 -11.17 -22.95
N ALA A 39 7.95 -11.39 -23.32
CA ALA A 39 7.41 -10.96 -24.60
C ALA A 39 5.89 -10.80 -24.55
N ILE A 40 5.38 -9.90 -25.39
CA ILE A 40 3.96 -9.77 -25.75
C ILE A 40 3.91 -9.81 -27.27
N GLY A 41 3.07 -10.67 -27.85
CA GLY A 41 2.96 -10.83 -29.29
C GLY A 41 1.59 -11.34 -29.71
N ALA A 42 1.19 -11.05 -30.95
CA ALA A 42 -0.10 -11.48 -31.49
C ALA A 42 -0.24 -13.01 -31.52
N ASP A 43 0.87 -13.72 -31.68
CA ASP A 43 0.96 -15.17 -31.66
C ASP A 43 2.35 -15.59 -31.12
N LEU A 44 2.36 -16.35 -30.05
CA LEU A 44 3.55 -16.96 -29.46
C LEU A 44 3.49 -18.50 -29.51
N SER A 45 2.83 -19.07 -30.53
CA SER A 45 2.65 -20.52 -30.69
C SER A 45 3.96 -21.31 -30.77
N ASP A 46 5.01 -20.70 -31.32
CA ASP A 46 6.35 -21.31 -31.47
C ASP A 46 7.20 -21.26 -30.19
N VAL A 47 6.74 -20.53 -29.16
CA VAL A 47 7.43 -20.43 -27.86
C VAL A 47 7.03 -21.63 -27.00
N LYS A 48 8.03 -22.36 -26.49
CA LYS A 48 7.83 -23.46 -25.56
C LYS A 48 7.76 -22.95 -24.13
N ALA A 49 6.86 -23.51 -23.31
CA ALA A 49 6.67 -23.11 -21.92
C ALA A 49 6.43 -24.32 -21.02
N ASP A 50 6.80 -24.18 -19.74
CA ASP A 50 6.45 -25.15 -18.69
C ASP A 50 4.94 -25.18 -18.45
N LYS A 51 4.29 -24.03 -18.49
CA LYS A 51 2.86 -23.88 -18.28
C LYS A 51 2.21 -23.01 -19.33
N VAL A 52 1.04 -23.41 -19.78
CA VAL A 52 0.20 -22.64 -20.70
C VAL A 52 -1.15 -22.37 -20.05
N VAL A 53 -1.58 -21.12 -20.06
CA VAL A 53 -2.92 -20.68 -19.62
C VAL A 53 -3.70 -20.21 -20.83
N ASP A 54 -4.83 -20.82 -21.11
CA ASP A 54 -5.78 -20.34 -22.12
C ASP A 54 -6.70 -19.27 -21.50
N ALA A 55 -6.57 -18.06 -22.00
CA ALA A 55 -7.37 -16.90 -21.60
C ALA A 55 -8.42 -16.54 -22.66
N THR A 56 -8.88 -17.49 -23.48
CA THR A 56 -9.92 -17.26 -24.48
C THR A 56 -11.16 -16.64 -23.84
N GLY A 57 -11.61 -15.50 -24.35
CA GLY A 57 -12.77 -14.76 -23.84
C GLY A 57 -12.56 -14.04 -22.50
N LYS A 58 -11.33 -14.01 -21.99
CA LYS A 58 -10.98 -13.34 -20.73
C LYS A 58 -10.20 -12.04 -20.98
N LEU A 59 -10.32 -11.11 -20.04
CA LEU A 59 -9.46 -9.95 -19.93
C LEU A 59 -8.21 -10.35 -19.14
N VAL A 60 -7.05 -9.90 -19.62
CA VAL A 60 -5.77 -10.07 -18.95
C VAL A 60 -5.28 -8.69 -18.50
N LEU A 61 -5.25 -8.48 -17.20
CA LEU A 61 -4.89 -7.22 -16.56
C LEU A 61 -3.62 -7.41 -15.72
N PRO A 62 -2.85 -6.33 -15.47
CA PRO A 62 -1.91 -6.34 -14.35
C PRO A 62 -2.60 -6.69 -13.05
N GLY A 63 -1.92 -7.40 -12.15
CA GLY A 63 -2.44 -7.62 -10.81
C GLY A 63 -2.73 -6.30 -10.11
N ALA A 64 -3.82 -6.24 -9.35
CA ALA A 64 -4.15 -5.05 -8.58
C ALA A 64 -3.11 -4.84 -7.47
N ILE A 65 -2.88 -3.58 -7.12
CA ILE A 65 -2.05 -3.17 -5.98
C ILE A 65 -2.99 -2.51 -4.97
N ASP A 66 -3.08 -3.07 -3.76
CA ASP A 66 -3.76 -2.43 -2.65
C ASP A 66 -2.74 -1.58 -1.89
N ALA A 67 -2.82 -0.27 -2.07
CA ALA A 67 -1.85 0.66 -1.50
C ALA A 67 -2.16 1.07 -0.04
N HIS A 68 -3.16 0.44 0.62
CA HIS A 68 -3.54 0.84 1.98
C HIS A 68 -4.18 -0.30 2.76
N THR A 69 -3.37 -1.08 3.46
CA THR A 69 -3.83 -2.18 4.30
C THR A 69 -3.34 -2.03 5.75
N HIS A 70 -4.05 -2.68 6.67
CA HIS A 70 -3.70 -2.74 8.09
C HIS A 70 -3.88 -4.18 8.57
N LEU A 71 -2.92 -5.06 8.25
CA LEU A 71 -2.94 -6.49 8.60
C LEU A 71 -2.35 -6.69 10.00
N ALA A 72 -3.00 -7.46 10.86
CA ALA A 72 -2.60 -7.64 12.27
C ALA A 72 -2.19 -6.31 12.95
N PHE A 73 -2.88 -5.23 12.62
CA PHE A 73 -2.47 -3.88 13.05
C PHE A 73 -3.11 -3.53 14.39
N PRO A 74 -2.31 -3.20 15.43
CA PRO A 74 -2.85 -2.80 16.73
C PRO A 74 -3.38 -1.36 16.65
N PHE A 75 -4.66 -1.17 16.97
CA PHE A 75 -5.29 0.14 17.03
C PHE A 75 -6.47 0.16 18.02
N GLY A 76 -6.61 1.23 18.81
CA GLY A 76 -7.74 1.43 19.69
C GLY A 76 -7.92 0.33 20.76
N GLY A 77 -6.86 -0.31 21.23
CA GLY A 77 -6.90 -1.38 22.22
C GLY A 77 -7.28 -2.76 21.67
N THR A 78 -7.34 -2.90 20.34
CA THR A 78 -7.58 -4.17 19.64
C THR A 78 -6.57 -4.35 18.51
N VAL A 79 -6.70 -5.43 17.75
CA VAL A 79 -5.89 -5.74 16.57
C VAL A 79 -6.83 -6.01 15.41
N SER A 80 -6.48 -5.57 14.19
CA SER A 80 -7.27 -5.91 13.00
C SER A 80 -7.34 -7.44 12.82
N SER A 81 -8.50 -7.93 12.32
CA SER A 81 -8.87 -9.35 12.34
C SER A 81 -7.95 -10.24 11.49
N ASP A 82 -7.49 -9.72 10.37
CA ASP A 82 -6.70 -10.47 9.41
C ASP A 82 -5.21 -10.26 9.66
N ASP A 83 -4.47 -11.35 9.78
CA ASP A 83 -3.02 -11.38 9.72
C ASP A 83 -2.50 -11.31 8.27
N PHE A 84 -1.19 -11.33 8.06
CA PHE A 84 -0.63 -11.28 6.72
C PHE A 84 -1.00 -12.50 5.89
N PHE A 85 -1.09 -13.68 6.49
CA PHE A 85 -1.49 -14.88 5.76
C PHE A 85 -2.95 -14.81 5.27
N ALA A 86 -3.88 -14.51 6.17
CA ALA A 86 -5.31 -14.47 5.83
C ALA A 86 -5.62 -13.30 4.87
N GLY A 87 -5.15 -12.09 5.18
CA GLY A 87 -5.42 -10.90 4.38
C GLY A 87 -4.80 -10.96 2.99
N THR A 88 -3.54 -11.42 2.86
CA THR A 88 -2.91 -11.53 1.55
C THR A 88 -3.48 -12.68 0.69
N ARG A 89 -4.00 -13.75 1.31
CA ARG A 89 -4.77 -14.77 0.59
C ARG A 89 -6.10 -14.22 0.07
N ALA A 90 -6.80 -13.44 0.88
CA ALA A 90 -8.02 -12.77 0.43
C ALA A 90 -7.72 -11.82 -0.74
N ALA A 91 -6.63 -11.04 -0.63
CA ALA A 91 -6.13 -10.18 -1.70
C ALA A 91 -5.88 -10.96 -3.00
N ALA A 92 -5.13 -12.07 -2.91
CA ALA A 92 -4.85 -12.94 -4.06
C ALA A 92 -6.13 -13.50 -4.72
N CYS A 93 -7.11 -13.92 -3.92
CA CYS A 93 -8.41 -14.39 -4.42
C CYS A 93 -9.21 -13.29 -5.14
N GLY A 94 -8.99 -12.01 -4.77
CA GLY A 94 -9.57 -10.84 -5.41
C GLY A 94 -8.80 -10.34 -6.65
N GLY A 95 -7.62 -10.92 -6.94
CA GLY A 95 -6.75 -10.47 -8.04
C GLY A 95 -5.76 -9.38 -7.67
N THR A 96 -5.61 -9.08 -6.37
CA THR A 96 -4.55 -8.22 -5.85
C THR A 96 -3.27 -9.03 -5.71
N THR A 97 -2.17 -8.53 -6.26
CA THR A 97 -0.87 -9.23 -6.28
C THR A 97 0.18 -8.56 -5.41
N MET A 98 -0.12 -7.38 -4.90
CA MET A 98 0.74 -6.64 -3.98
C MET A 98 -0.11 -5.83 -3.00
N VAL A 99 0.32 -5.78 -1.74
CA VAL A 99 -0.30 -4.93 -0.71
C VAL A 99 0.74 -4.00 -0.11
N PHE A 100 0.33 -2.78 0.22
CA PHE A 100 1.12 -1.86 1.05
C PHE A 100 0.52 -1.81 2.44
N ASP A 101 1.25 -2.31 3.41
CA ASP A 101 0.82 -2.31 4.80
C ASP A 101 1.50 -1.18 5.60
N TYR A 102 0.93 -0.86 6.75
CA TYR A 102 1.45 0.19 7.62
C TYR A 102 2.19 -0.39 8.82
N SER A 103 3.34 0.21 9.15
CA SER A 103 4.01 -0.04 10.41
C SER A 103 3.92 1.19 11.30
N GLY A 104 3.43 1.03 12.52
CA GLY A 104 3.52 2.05 13.56
C GLY A 104 4.93 2.07 14.17
N GLN A 105 5.57 3.24 14.17
CA GLN A 105 6.85 3.45 14.83
C GLN A 105 6.68 3.36 16.36
N LYS A 106 7.58 2.69 17.06
CA LYS A 106 7.68 2.76 18.52
C LYS A 106 8.55 3.94 18.94
N LYS A 107 8.33 4.46 20.13
CA LYS A 107 9.12 5.58 20.65
C LYS A 107 10.61 5.24 20.68
N GLY A 108 11.44 6.07 20.08
CA GLY A 108 12.89 5.89 19.97
C GLY A 108 13.33 4.86 18.93
N GLU A 109 12.42 4.24 18.19
CA GLU A 109 12.72 3.31 17.12
C GLU A 109 13.05 4.09 15.83
N SER A 110 14.15 3.78 15.18
CA SER A 110 14.46 4.35 13.86
C SER A 110 13.47 3.84 12.80
N PHE A 111 13.33 4.56 11.69
CA PHE A 111 12.42 4.12 10.64
C PHE A 111 12.86 2.80 9.99
N LEU A 112 14.15 2.56 9.87
CA LEU A 112 14.65 1.27 9.37
C LEU A 112 14.35 0.11 10.32
N GLU A 113 14.49 0.30 11.64
CA GLU A 113 14.11 -0.70 12.63
C GLU A 113 12.60 -0.99 12.58
N THR A 114 11.78 0.05 12.43
CA THR A 114 10.32 -0.05 12.27
C THR A 114 9.95 -0.93 11.08
N VAL A 115 10.58 -0.72 9.92
CA VAL A 115 10.35 -1.52 8.71
C VAL A 115 10.77 -2.97 8.93
N LYS A 116 12.01 -3.21 9.38
CA LYS A 116 12.54 -4.55 9.58
C LYS A 116 11.72 -5.38 10.58
N ARG A 117 11.23 -4.73 11.63
CA ARG A 117 10.31 -5.38 12.57
C ARG A 117 9.01 -5.81 11.86
N ARG A 118 8.42 -4.91 11.07
CA ARG A 118 7.17 -5.20 10.37
C ARG A 118 7.33 -6.26 9.29
N GLU A 119 8.44 -6.24 8.56
CA GLU A 119 8.79 -7.27 7.59
C GLU A 119 8.95 -8.64 8.26
N ALA A 120 9.61 -8.70 9.41
CA ALA A 120 9.75 -9.95 10.15
C ALA A 120 8.40 -10.52 10.59
N GLU A 121 7.48 -9.67 11.10
CA GLU A 121 6.11 -10.05 11.43
C GLU A 121 5.38 -10.62 10.20
N ALA A 122 5.46 -9.93 9.05
CA ALA A 122 4.82 -10.36 7.82
C ALA A 122 5.37 -11.72 7.30
N LEU A 123 6.70 -11.90 7.35
CA LEU A 123 7.35 -13.11 6.88
C LEU A 123 7.10 -14.33 7.79
N GLU A 124 6.90 -14.10 9.09
CA GLU A 124 6.52 -15.14 10.04
C GLU A 124 5.13 -15.69 9.72
N ASP A 125 4.18 -14.84 9.37
CA ASP A 125 2.83 -15.23 8.96
C ASP A 125 2.80 -15.92 7.59
N GLY A 126 3.75 -15.66 6.70
CA GLY A 126 3.82 -16.24 5.36
C GLY A 126 2.84 -15.64 4.36
N PRO A 127 3.10 -14.43 3.83
CA PRO A 127 2.21 -13.73 2.93
C PRO A 127 2.08 -14.47 1.58
N ALA A 128 0.88 -14.45 1.00
CA ALA A 128 0.56 -15.12 -0.28
C ALA A 128 0.81 -14.23 -1.51
N VAL A 129 0.98 -12.92 -1.32
CA VAL A 129 1.31 -11.95 -2.38
C VAL A 129 2.48 -11.07 -1.91
N ASP A 130 3.07 -10.33 -2.83
CA ASP A 130 4.11 -9.36 -2.51
C ASP A 130 3.58 -8.28 -1.56
N PHE A 131 4.44 -7.74 -0.73
CA PHE A 131 4.08 -6.64 0.16
C PHE A 131 5.18 -5.58 0.25
N ALA A 132 4.78 -4.38 0.61
CA ALA A 132 5.66 -3.27 0.98
C ALA A 132 5.12 -2.58 2.23
N ILE A 133 5.95 -1.76 2.87
CA ILE A 133 5.63 -1.13 4.14
C ILE A 133 5.65 0.40 3.99
N HIS A 134 4.55 1.04 4.37
CA HIS A 134 4.51 2.46 4.71
C HIS A 134 4.90 2.64 6.18
N VAL A 135 5.81 3.56 6.47
CA VAL A 135 6.21 3.83 7.85
C VAL A 135 5.37 4.97 8.44
N GLY A 136 4.63 4.67 9.50
CA GLY A 136 3.91 5.68 10.28
C GLY A 136 4.87 6.47 11.17
N ILE A 137 4.92 7.78 11.00
CA ILE A 137 5.74 8.69 11.80
C ILE A 137 4.97 9.10 13.04
N THR A 138 5.44 8.70 14.21
CA THR A 138 4.87 9.06 15.51
C THR A 138 5.92 9.65 16.47
N ASP A 139 7.20 9.49 16.16
CA ASP A 139 8.33 10.07 16.91
C ASP A 139 9.23 10.90 15.98
N LEU A 140 9.05 12.21 16.03
CA LEU A 140 9.76 13.16 15.20
C LEU A 140 11.26 13.28 15.56
N SER A 141 11.67 12.84 16.75
CA SER A 141 13.09 12.83 17.13
C SER A 141 13.92 11.90 16.25
N MET A 142 13.27 11.01 15.48
CA MET A 142 13.89 10.05 14.57
C MET A 142 13.91 10.50 13.11
N LEU A 143 13.50 11.73 12.77
CA LEU A 143 13.44 12.21 11.39
C LEU A 143 14.76 12.07 10.62
N ASP A 144 15.89 12.23 11.30
CA ASP A 144 17.20 12.08 10.67
C ASP A 144 17.50 10.66 10.18
N THR A 145 16.79 9.64 10.69
CA THR A 145 16.92 8.24 10.23
C THR A 145 16.11 7.94 8.98
N MET A 146 15.37 8.91 8.41
CA MET A 146 14.52 8.71 7.24
C MET A 146 15.30 8.23 6.01
N GLN A 147 16.49 8.80 5.79
CA GLN A 147 17.34 8.44 4.66
C GLN A 147 17.74 6.96 4.68
N GLU A 148 18.07 6.40 5.84
CA GLU A 148 18.44 4.98 5.97
C GLU A 148 17.30 4.05 5.56
N ALA A 149 16.06 4.41 5.91
CA ALA A 149 14.88 3.65 5.49
C ALA A 149 14.63 3.78 3.98
N VAL A 150 14.83 4.96 3.40
CA VAL A 150 14.71 5.18 1.95
C VAL A 150 15.79 4.39 1.20
N ASP A 151 17.03 4.40 1.66
CA ASP A 151 18.12 3.62 1.06
C ASP A 151 17.88 2.11 1.13
N TYR A 152 17.14 1.65 2.13
CA TYR A 152 16.70 0.27 2.27
C TYR A 152 15.56 -0.09 1.29
N GLY A 153 14.79 0.88 0.80
CA GLY A 153 13.73 0.69 -0.18
C GLY A 153 12.35 1.24 0.22
N VAL A 154 12.23 1.92 1.37
CA VAL A 154 10.97 2.56 1.76
C VAL A 154 10.72 3.78 0.89
N SER A 155 9.62 3.76 0.14
CA SER A 155 9.25 4.86 -0.77
C SER A 155 8.31 5.89 -0.15
N SER A 156 7.71 5.59 1.00
CA SER A 156 6.64 6.42 1.56
C SER A 156 6.50 6.31 3.08
N PHE A 157 6.10 7.43 3.66
CA PHE A 157 5.88 7.62 5.09
C PHE A 157 4.45 8.11 5.33
N LYS A 158 3.88 7.76 6.48
CA LYS A 158 2.52 8.14 6.86
C LYS A 158 2.54 9.07 8.06
N VAL A 159 1.81 10.17 7.96
CA VAL A 159 1.51 11.06 9.07
C VAL A 159 0.01 11.15 9.31
N TYR A 160 -0.36 11.51 10.53
CA TYR A 160 -1.73 11.72 10.96
C TYR A 160 -1.88 13.15 11.47
N MET A 161 -2.87 13.88 10.98
CA MET A 161 -3.23 15.22 11.50
C MET A 161 -4.26 15.12 12.64
N VAL A 162 -4.57 13.92 13.07
CA VAL A 162 -5.61 13.56 14.05
C VAL A 162 -5.04 12.51 15.01
N TYR A 163 -5.74 12.27 16.11
CA TYR A 163 -5.35 11.38 17.22
C TYR A 163 -4.26 11.97 18.14
N ASP A 164 -4.01 11.30 19.27
CA ASP A 164 -3.05 11.75 20.28
C ASP A 164 -1.59 11.75 19.81
N PHE A 165 -1.31 10.93 18.79
CA PHE A 165 -0.02 10.84 18.12
C PHE A 165 0.05 11.67 16.82
N GLY A 166 -0.98 12.47 16.56
CA GLY A 166 -1.05 13.32 15.38
C GLY A 166 0.02 14.41 15.37
N VAL A 167 0.54 14.73 14.19
CA VAL A 167 1.53 15.78 14.01
C VAL A 167 0.86 17.16 13.92
N LYS A 168 1.50 18.18 14.49
CA LYS A 168 1.11 19.57 14.32
C LYS A 168 1.65 20.13 13.00
N ASP A 169 1.11 21.25 12.54
CA ASP A 169 1.49 21.82 11.24
C ASP A 169 2.99 22.10 11.11
N GLY A 170 3.64 22.60 12.16
CA GLY A 170 5.10 22.84 12.15
C GLY A 170 5.90 21.54 12.04
N ASP A 171 5.48 20.50 12.73
CA ASP A 171 6.09 19.18 12.68
C ASP A 171 5.84 18.51 11.32
N PHE A 172 4.63 18.64 10.80
CA PHE A 172 4.27 18.18 9.47
C PHE A 172 5.14 18.82 8.39
N TYR A 173 5.37 20.12 8.49
CA TYR A 173 6.26 20.83 7.57
C TYR A 173 7.69 20.27 7.62
N GLN A 174 8.23 19.94 8.80
CA GLN A 174 9.55 19.31 8.92
C GLN A 174 9.59 17.93 8.25
N VAL A 175 8.51 17.13 8.41
CA VAL A 175 8.39 15.83 7.72
C VAL A 175 8.40 16.01 6.21
N LEU A 176 7.66 16.99 5.67
CA LEU A 176 7.63 17.27 4.23
C LEU A 176 9.00 17.70 3.71
N GLN A 177 9.70 18.56 4.45
CA GLN A 177 11.07 18.97 4.09
C GLN A 177 12.01 17.77 4.04
N LYS A 178 12.01 16.94 5.08
CA LYS A 178 12.87 15.76 5.15
C LYS A 178 12.54 14.74 4.06
N SER A 179 11.25 14.49 3.83
CA SER A 179 10.77 13.60 2.75
C SER A 179 11.23 14.10 1.37
N LYS A 180 11.18 15.41 1.12
CA LYS A 180 11.70 16.02 -0.11
C LYS A 180 13.20 15.80 -0.27
N GLU A 181 13.98 15.96 0.79
CA GLU A 181 15.43 15.72 0.80
C GLU A 181 15.75 14.27 0.46
N CYS A 182 15.01 13.32 1.06
CA CYS A 182 15.21 11.88 0.86
C CYS A 182 14.60 11.34 -0.43
N GLY A 183 13.77 12.12 -1.15
CA GLY A 183 13.07 11.68 -2.35
C GLY A 183 11.93 10.70 -2.08
N SER A 184 11.32 10.77 -0.90
CA SER A 184 10.19 9.91 -0.50
C SER A 184 8.84 10.62 -0.63
N LEU A 185 7.74 9.88 -0.47
CA LEU A 185 6.37 10.39 -0.49
C LEU A 185 5.79 10.43 0.93
N VAL A 186 4.99 11.46 1.24
CA VAL A 186 4.23 11.52 2.50
C VAL A 186 2.75 11.24 2.23
N CYS A 187 2.22 10.20 2.86
CA CYS A 187 0.79 9.90 2.92
C CYS A 187 0.22 10.57 4.18
N VAL A 188 -0.95 11.18 4.07
CA VAL A 188 -1.55 11.96 5.16
C VAL A 188 -2.93 11.43 5.51
N HIS A 189 -3.18 11.18 6.80
CA HIS A 189 -4.54 11.09 7.32
C HIS A 189 -4.97 12.51 7.69
N ALA A 190 -5.76 13.14 6.85
CA ALA A 190 -6.10 14.54 6.95
C ALA A 190 -7.50 14.74 7.54
N GLU A 191 -7.57 14.98 8.85
CA GLU A 191 -8.77 15.42 9.56
C GLU A 191 -8.40 16.54 10.54
N ASN A 192 -9.31 17.52 10.74
CA ASN A 192 -9.12 18.56 11.72
C ASN A 192 -9.38 18.02 13.13
N ASN A 193 -8.30 17.76 13.87
CA ASN A 193 -8.35 17.12 15.18
C ASN A 193 -9.17 17.89 16.21
N GLU A 194 -9.09 19.20 16.21
CA GLU A 194 -9.77 20.03 17.23
C GLU A 194 -11.29 20.00 17.04
N VAL A 195 -11.75 20.13 15.80
CA VAL A 195 -13.17 20.03 15.47
C VAL A 195 -13.69 18.63 15.72
N LEU A 196 -12.96 17.61 15.28
CA LEU A 196 -13.31 16.21 15.50
C LEU A 196 -13.46 15.89 16.99
N THR A 197 -12.47 16.25 17.79
CA THR A 197 -12.48 16.02 19.24
C THR A 197 -13.65 16.75 19.91
N THR A 198 -13.94 17.97 19.49
CA THR A 198 -15.09 18.74 20.00
C THR A 198 -16.40 18.02 19.72
N LEU A 199 -16.62 17.55 18.50
CA LEU A 199 -17.84 16.83 18.11
C LEU A 199 -17.97 15.47 18.81
N ILE A 200 -16.88 14.72 18.96
CA ILE A 200 -16.86 13.47 19.71
C ILE A 200 -17.26 13.72 21.15
N ASN A 201 -16.64 14.68 21.82
CA ASN A 201 -16.94 15.01 23.22
C ASN A 201 -18.40 15.46 23.42
N GLN A 202 -18.95 16.24 22.48
CA GLN A 202 -20.35 16.62 22.48
C GLN A 202 -21.26 15.39 22.40
N PHE A 203 -21.06 14.48 21.47
CA PHE A 203 -21.87 13.28 21.35
C PHE A 203 -21.75 12.36 22.56
N VAL A 204 -20.56 12.22 23.12
CA VAL A 204 -20.34 11.45 24.35
C VAL A 204 -21.13 12.06 25.51
N ALA A 205 -21.08 13.38 25.69
CA ALA A 205 -21.83 14.09 26.75
C ALA A 205 -23.35 13.94 26.58
N GLU A 206 -23.84 13.81 25.37
CA GLU A 206 -25.25 13.57 25.04
C GLU A 206 -25.66 12.08 25.14
N GLY A 207 -24.75 11.18 25.53
CA GLY A 207 -25.00 9.74 25.61
C GLY A 207 -25.12 9.05 24.23
N LYS A 208 -24.68 9.68 23.17
CA LYS A 208 -24.76 9.20 21.78
C LYS A 208 -23.54 8.35 21.45
N LEU A 209 -23.54 7.07 21.83
CA LEU A 209 -22.37 6.18 21.79
C LEU A 209 -22.42 5.12 20.65
N SER A 210 -23.47 5.08 19.82
CA SER A 210 -23.55 4.10 18.74
C SER A 210 -22.51 4.38 17.64
N PRO A 211 -22.08 3.36 16.85
CA PRO A 211 -21.11 3.53 15.76
C PRO A 211 -21.48 4.59 14.72
N TRP A 212 -22.78 4.90 14.58
CA TRP A 212 -23.25 5.99 13.73
C TRP A 212 -22.62 7.34 14.09
N TYR A 213 -22.40 7.62 15.38
CA TYR A 213 -21.83 8.88 15.83
C TYR A 213 -20.33 9.02 15.56
N HIS A 214 -19.65 7.91 15.28
CA HIS A 214 -18.31 7.96 14.70
C HIS A 214 -18.33 8.64 13.32
N TYR A 215 -19.28 8.30 12.46
CA TYR A 215 -19.48 8.99 11.17
C TYR A 215 -19.97 10.42 11.38
N ALA A 216 -20.98 10.64 12.21
CA ALA A 216 -21.56 11.95 12.44
C ALA A 216 -20.59 12.99 13.03
N SER A 217 -19.54 12.54 13.75
CA SER A 217 -18.47 13.41 14.25
C SER A 217 -17.48 13.86 13.18
N ARG A 218 -17.62 13.36 11.94
CA ARG A 218 -16.72 13.63 10.80
C ARG A 218 -17.48 14.25 9.63
N PRO A 219 -18.07 15.45 9.79
CA PRO A 219 -18.66 16.13 8.65
C PRO A 219 -17.59 16.45 7.60
N GLU A 220 -17.97 16.50 6.33
CA GLU A 220 -17.06 16.60 5.18
C GLU A 220 -16.00 17.70 5.28
N PHE A 221 -16.36 18.82 5.90
CA PHE A 221 -15.43 19.95 6.04
C PHE A 221 -14.24 19.63 6.96
N VAL A 222 -14.36 18.67 7.89
CA VAL A 222 -13.27 18.24 8.80
C VAL A 222 -12.10 17.67 8.00
N ALA A 223 -12.39 16.83 7.02
CA ALA A 223 -11.39 16.29 6.11
C ALA A 223 -10.98 17.29 5.03
N GLY A 224 -11.94 18.03 4.45
CA GLY A 224 -11.70 18.99 3.38
C GLY A 224 -10.77 20.14 3.80
N GLU A 225 -10.93 20.67 5.01
CA GLU A 225 -10.05 21.72 5.56
C GLU A 225 -8.64 21.18 5.78
N ALA A 226 -8.52 20.05 6.45
CA ALA A 226 -7.22 19.44 6.75
C ALA A 226 -6.47 19.02 5.48
N ALA A 227 -7.15 18.44 4.49
CA ALA A 227 -6.56 18.12 3.20
C ALA A 227 -6.05 19.38 2.47
N ARG A 228 -6.84 20.47 2.47
CA ARG A 228 -6.39 21.73 1.88
C ARG A 228 -5.13 22.26 2.57
N ARG A 229 -5.10 22.24 3.89
CA ARG A 229 -3.95 22.66 4.70
C ARG A 229 -2.71 21.82 4.42
N ALA A 230 -2.87 20.51 4.21
CA ALA A 230 -1.77 19.61 3.88
C ALA A 230 -1.16 19.86 2.48
N ILE A 231 -1.94 20.42 1.54
CA ILE A 231 -1.51 20.68 0.14
C ILE A 231 -0.92 22.09 -0.02
N THR A 232 -1.27 23.03 0.85
CA THR A 232 -0.86 24.44 0.76
C THR A 232 0.47 24.69 1.40
#